data_6cd3a81fb4cca7e4b4a1a085198da7ae
#
_entry.id   6cd3a81fb4cca7e4b4a1a085198da7ae
#
_cell.length_a   1.000
_cell.length_b   1.000
_cell.length_c   1.000
_cell.angle_alpha   90.00
_cell.angle_beta   90.00
_cell.angle_gamma   90.00
#
_symmetry.space_group_name_H-M   'P 1'
#
loop_
_entity.id
_entity.type
_entity.pdbx_description
1 polymer ?
#
loop_
_entity_poly.entity_id
_entity_poly.type
_entity_poly.pdbx_seq_one_letter_code
_entity_poly.pdbx_strand_id
1 'polypeptide(L)'
;DHLMRYIQDSMRWIHTSWNDQIELEGFPDEGFAVITEMEVERILEIIRPWKALFLASPENFCLTIQEDSDICYREVPVTRREVIEEMEGWIGICDLALKQHSQLVYQGL
;
A
#
# COMPACT_ATOMS: atom_id res chain seq x y z
N ASP A 1 -4.29 -8.43 1.76
CA ASP A 1 -4.05 -8.08 0.36
C ASP A 1 -2.63 -8.43 -0.06
N HIS A 2 -2.51 -9.19 -1.12
CA HIS A 2 -1.23 -9.73 -1.57
C HIS A 2 -0.28 -8.65 -2.10
N LEU A 3 -0.81 -7.68 -2.83
CA LEU A 3 0.01 -6.61 -3.37
C LEU A 3 0.60 -5.76 -2.25
N MET A 4 -0.19 -5.40 -1.26
CA MET A 4 0.27 -4.61 -0.12
C MET A 4 1.34 -5.36 0.68
N ARG A 5 1.22 -6.68 0.81
CA ARG A 5 2.27 -7.49 1.41
C ARG A 5 3.56 -7.48 0.61
N TYR A 6 3.44 -7.54 -0.71
CA TYR A 6 4.61 -7.55 -1.59
C TYR A 6 5.42 -6.26 -1.46
N ILE A 7 4.73 -5.12 -1.35
CA ILE A 7 5.39 -3.81 -1.25
C ILE A 7 5.52 -3.30 0.19
N GLN A 8 5.26 -4.16 1.18
CA GLN A 8 5.16 -3.72 2.59
C GLN A 8 6.41 -3.03 3.12
N ASP A 9 7.60 -3.41 2.66
CA ASP A 9 8.83 -2.80 3.15
C ASP A 9 8.87 -1.30 2.87
N SER A 10 8.48 -0.90 1.65
CA SER A 10 8.40 0.51 1.30
C SER A 10 7.20 1.21 1.97
N MET A 11 6.11 0.49 2.19
CA MET A 11 4.94 1.06 2.87
C MET A 11 5.21 1.32 4.35
N ARG A 12 6.20 0.70 4.95
CA ARG A 12 6.63 1.01 6.32
C ARG A 12 7.30 2.38 6.46
N TRP A 13 7.64 3.01 5.36
CA TRP A 13 8.21 4.37 5.38
C TRP A 13 7.15 5.43 5.66
N ILE A 14 5.88 5.05 5.66
CA ILE A 14 4.77 5.94 5.97
C ILE A 14 4.48 5.87 7.46
N HIS A 15 4.27 7.04 8.06
CA HIS A 15 3.90 7.13 9.47
C HIS A 15 2.40 7.33 9.60
N THR A 16 1.76 6.52 10.43
CA THR A 16 0.32 6.60 10.68
C THR A 16 0.08 6.77 12.17
N SER A 17 -1.06 7.31 12.53
CA SER A 17 -1.46 7.47 13.92
C SER A 17 -2.62 6.55 14.25
N TRP A 18 -2.46 5.80 15.34
CA TRP A 18 -3.52 4.92 15.83
C TRP A 18 -4.16 5.57 17.06
N ASN A 19 -5.48 5.78 17.01
CA ASN A 19 -6.23 6.47 18.10
C ASN A 19 -5.62 7.83 18.47
N ASP A 20 -5.07 8.56 17.50
CA ASP A 20 -4.47 9.88 17.65
C ASP A 20 -3.31 9.97 18.64
N GLN A 21 -2.85 8.85 19.21
CA GLN A 21 -1.87 8.86 20.27
C GLN A 21 -0.61 8.05 19.99
N ILE A 22 -0.70 7.03 19.13
CA ILE A 22 0.41 6.14 18.87
C ILE A 22 0.84 6.28 17.42
N GLU A 23 2.08 6.70 17.21
CA GLU A 23 2.66 6.75 15.88
C GLU A 23 3.14 5.36 15.47
N LEU A 24 2.74 4.92 14.29
CA LEU A 24 3.10 3.62 13.74
C LEU A 24 3.86 3.78 12.44
N GLU A 25 4.74 2.84 12.16
CA GLU A 25 5.35 2.69 10.85
C GLU A 25 4.47 1.80 9.98
N GLY A 26 4.02 2.35 8.84
CA GLY A 26 3.15 1.62 7.93
C GLY A 26 1.71 1.52 8.42
N PHE A 27 1.01 0.53 7.92
CA PHE A 27 -0.41 0.35 8.20
C PHE A 27 -0.62 -0.74 9.25
N PRO A 28 -1.54 -0.54 10.20
CA PRO A 28 -1.84 -1.57 11.19
C PRO A 28 -2.58 -2.75 10.56
N ASP A 29 -2.39 -3.92 11.12
CA ASP A 29 -3.14 -5.12 10.71
C ASP A 29 -4.58 -5.06 11.20
N GLU A 30 -4.82 -4.40 12.32
CA GLU A 30 -6.13 -4.25 12.93
C GLU A 30 -6.38 -2.81 13.36
N GLY A 31 -7.66 -2.45 13.43
CA GLY A 31 -8.07 -1.13 13.90
C GLY A 31 -7.97 -0.05 12.83
N PHE A 32 -7.96 1.19 13.26
CA PHE A 32 -7.96 2.35 12.38
C PHE A 32 -6.66 3.12 12.52
N ALA A 33 -6.15 3.62 11.41
CA ALA A 33 -5.02 4.53 11.40
C ALA A 33 -5.39 5.79 10.63
N VAL A 34 -4.93 6.94 11.12
CA VAL A 34 -5.09 8.22 10.45
C VAL A 34 -3.82 8.52 9.65
N ILE A 35 -3.99 8.91 8.41
CA ILE A 35 -2.93 9.27 7.50
C ILE A 35 -3.07 10.75 7.18
N THR A 36 -2.09 11.57 7.63
CA THR A 36 -2.11 13.01 7.40
C THR A 36 -1.81 13.33 5.94
N GLU A 37 -2.10 14.57 5.51
CA GLU A 37 -1.84 14.99 4.13
C GLU A 37 -0.39 14.77 3.71
N MET A 38 0.57 15.06 4.59
CA MET A 38 1.99 14.86 4.30
C MET A 38 2.29 13.40 4.02
N GLU A 39 1.70 12.50 4.78
CA GLU A 39 1.90 11.06 4.58
C GLU A 39 1.12 10.54 3.38
N VAL A 40 -0.01 11.16 3.03
CA VAL A 40 -0.73 10.84 1.78
C VAL A 40 0.16 11.14 0.57
N GLU A 41 0.85 12.28 0.57
CA GLU A 41 1.82 12.61 -0.48
C GLU A 41 2.92 11.55 -0.55
N ARG A 42 3.39 11.09 0.60
CA ARG A 42 4.42 10.05 0.66
C ARG A 42 3.94 8.71 0.09
N ILE A 43 2.68 8.35 0.32
CA ILE A 43 2.08 7.16 -0.31
C ILE A 43 2.20 7.27 -1.83
N LEU A 44 1.86 8.42 -2.40
CA LEU A 44 1.97 8.63 -3.85
C LEU A 44 3.40 8.51 -4.34
N GLU A 45 4.35 9.04 -3.60
CA GLU A 45 5.78 8.93 -3.95
C GLU A 45 6.27 7.48 -3.98
N ILE A 46 5.64 6.62 -3.20
CA ILE A 46 5.97 5.19 -3.15
C ILE A 46 5.21 4.40 -4.20
N ILE A 47 3.91 4.61 -4.31
CA ILE A 47 3.06 3.79 -5.18
C ILE A 47 3.25 4.11 -6.66
N ARG A 48 3.45 5.36 -7.02
CA ARG A 48 3.68 5.73 -8.43
C ARG A 48 4.90 5.02 -9.05
N PRO A 49 6.06 4.97 -8.40
CA PRO A 49 7.18 4.18 -8.92
C PRO A 49 6.89 2.68 -9.00
N TRP A 50 6.16 2.13 -8.05
CA TRP A 50 5.74 0.72 -8.12
C TRP A 50 4.85 0.48 -9.34
N LYS A 51 3.88 1.36 -9.57
CA LYS A 51 3.02 1.27 -10.75
C LYS A 51 3.84 1.31 -12.03
N ALA A 52 4.78 2.24 -12.14
CA ALA A 52 5.67 2.35 -13.29
C ALA A 52 6.45 1.06 -13.50
N LEU A 53 6.94 0.46 -12.44
CA LEU A 53 7.68 -0.80 -12.51
C LEU A 53 6.77 -1.94 -13.01
N PHE A 54 5.58 -2.07 -12.45
CA PHE A 54 4.64 -3.13 -12.83
C PHE A 54 4.11 -2.99 -14.25
N LEU A 55 4.12 -1.79 -14.83
CA LEU A 55 3.78 -1.61 -16.24
C LEU A 55 4.76 -2.35 -17.16
N ALA A 56 5.97 -2.62 -16.69
CA ALA A 56 6.97 -3.38 -17.44
C ALA A 56 6.87 -4.89 -17.21
N SER A 57 5.95 -5.35 -16.38
CA SER A 57 5.80 -6.78 -16.10
C SER A 57 5.17 -7.53 -17.28
N PRO A 58 5.33 -8.86 -17.33
CA PRO A 58 4.52 -9.68 -18.23
C PRO A 58 3.03 -9.56 -17.91
N GLU A 59 2.17 -9.96 -18.83
CA GLU A 59 0.72 -9.98 -18.59
C GLU A 59 0.34 -10.86 -17.40
N ASN A 60 1.01 -11.99 -17.25
CA ASN A 60 0.80 -12.93 -16.16
C ASN A 60 2.11 -13.17 -15.46
N PHE A 61 2.13 -13.04 -14.15
CA PHE A 61 3.31 -13.29 -13.35
C PHE A 61 2.90 -13.66 -11.91
N CYS A 62 3.88 -13.95 -11.08
CA CYS A 62 3.64 -14.28 -9.68
C CYS A 62 4.28 -13.25 -8.78
N LEU A 63 3.60 -12.90 -7.68
CA LEU A 63 4.19 -12.18 -6.58
C LEU A 63 4.72 -13.21 -5.58
N THR A 64 5.97 -13.10 -5.21
CA THR A 64 6.55 -13.94 -4.17
C THR A 64 6.39 -13.25 -2.84
N ILE A 65 5.61 -13.86 -1.95
CA ILE A 65 5.24 -13.27 -0.67
C ILE A 65 5.73 -14.15 0.46
N GLN A 66 6.33 -13.54 1.47
CA GLN A 66 6.71 -14.26 2.67
C GLN A 66 5.49 -14.46 3.57
N GLU A 67 5.29 -15.68 4.03
CA GLU A 67 4.23 -16.00 4.99
C GLU A 67 4.63 -15.53 6.40
N ASP A 68 3.62 -15.15 7.20
CA ASP A 68 3.79 -14.35 8.42
C ASP A 68 4.82 -14.82 9.45
N SER A 69 4.90 -16.08 9.73
CA SER A 69 5.77 -16.57 10.82
C SER A 69 6.82 -17.56 10.35
N ASP A 70 6.82 -17.88 9.08
CA ASP A 70 7.70 -18.90 8.54
C ASP A 70 8.70 -18.32 7.56
N ILE A 71 9.81 -19.03 7.39
CA ILE A 71 10.76 -18.76 6.34
C ILE A 71 10.26 -19.26 4.96
N CYS A 72 8.98 -19.58 4.90
CA CYS A 72 8.35 -20.05 3.68
C CYS A 72 7.83 -18.90 2.82
N TYR A 73 8.02 -19.02 1.54
CA TYR A 73 7.50 -18.06 0.55
C TYR A 73 6.37 -18.72 -0.22
N ARG A 74 5.39 -17.91 -0.58
CA ARG A 74 4.28 -18.34 -1.42
C ARG A 74 4.27 -17.51 -2.70
N GLU A 75 4.09 -18.18 -3.84
CA GLU A 75 3.90 -17.50 -5.10
C GLU A 75 2.41 -17.30 -5.35
N VAL A 76 2.02 -16.06 -5.59
CA VAL A 76 0.62 -15.68 -5.86
C VAL A 76 0.51 -15.26 -7.30
N PRO A 77 -0.25 -16.02 -8.13
CA PRO A 77 -0.46 -15.64 -9.53
C PRO A 77 -1.28 -14.34 -9.61
N VAL A 78 -0.82 -13.42 -10.42
CA VAL A 78 -1.53 -12.16 -10.65
C VAL A 78 -1.42 -11.79 -12.13
N THR A 79 -2.27 -10.86 -12.56
CA THR A 79 -2.14 -10.24 -13.87
C THR A 79 -1.62 -8.82 -13.71
N ARG A 80 -0.92 -8.34 -14.72
CA ARG A 80 -0.50 -6.93 -14.76
C ARG A 80 -1.69 -6.00 -14.58
N ARG A 81 -2.80 -6.30 -15.23
CA ARG A 81 -4.01 -5.49 -15.15
C ARG A 81 -4.54 -5.38 -13.71
N GLU A 82 -4.63 -6.50 -13.00
CA GLU A 82 -5.09 -6.52 -11.61
C GLU A 82 -4.21 -5.63 -10.71
N VAL A 83 -2.91 -5.76 -10.84
CA VAL A 83 -1.95 -5.00 -10.04
C VAL A 83 -2.04 -3.51 -10.35
N ILE A 84 -2.11 -3.14 -11.63
CA ILE A 84 -2.20 -1.74 -12.04
C ILE A 84 -3.52 -1.12 -11.58
N GLU A 85 -4.63 -1.82 -11.73
CA GLU A 85 -5.94 -1.32 -11.28
C GLU A 85 -5.96 -1.07 -9.78
N GLU A 86 -5.36 -1.95 -8.98
CA GLU A 86 -5.29 -1.76 -7.54
C GLU A 86 -4.45 -0.53 -7.18
N MET A 87 -3.29 -0.35 -7.83
CA MET A 87 -2.47 0.82 -7.59
C MET A 87 -3.12 2.11 -8.05
N GLU A 88 -3.85 2.09 -9.16
CA GLU A 88 -4.63 3.24 -9.61
C GLU A 88 -5.73 3.60 -8.62
N GLY A 89 -6.33 2.59 -7.98
CA GLY A 89 -7.30 2.81 -6.90
C GLY A 89 -6.70 3.57 -5.74
N TRP A 90 -5.52 3.16 -5.28
CA TRP A 90 -4.79 3.86 -4.21
C TRP A 90 -4.42 5.29 -4.61
N ILE A 91 -3.90 5.46 -5.82
CA ILE A 91 -3.52 6.77 -6.35
C ILE A 91 -4.74 7.69 -6.41
N GLY A 92 -5.87 7.18 -6.91
CA GLY A 92 -7.10 7.96 -7.00
C GLY A 92 -7.61 8.44 -5.64
N ILE A 93 -7.58 7.56 -4.63
CA ILE A 93 -7.99 7.92 -3.27
C ILE A 93 -7.05 8.98 -2.70
N CYS A 94 -5.76 8.83 -2.86
CA CYS A 94 -4.77 9.79 -2.38
C CYS A 94 -4.90 11.14 -3.09
N ASP A 95 -5.05 11.15 -4.41
CA ASP A 95 -5.22 12.39 -5.17
C ASP A 95 -6.49 13.12 -4.74
N LEU A 96 -7.59 12.40 -4.50
CA LEU A 96 -8.83 13.00 -4.03
C LEU A 96 -8.66 13.61 -2.64
N ALA A 97 -8.00 12.89 -1.73
CA ALA A 97 -7.75 13.38 -0.38
C ALA A 97 -6.92 14.67 -0.40
N LEU A 98 -5.86 14.72 -1.20
CA LEU A 98 -5.03 15.91 -1.34
C LEU A 98 -5.80 17.08 -1.95
N LYS A 99 -6.64 16.82 -2.97
CA LYS A 99 -7.44 17.84 -3.61
C LYS A 99 -8.45 18.47 -2.64
N GLN A 100 -8.96 17.67 -1.71
CA GLN A 100 -9.93 18.13 -0.70
C GLN A 100 -9.26 18.58 0.60
N HIS A 101 -7.92 18.54 0.68
CA HIS A 101 -7.17 18.79 1.91
C HIS A 101 -7.66 17.95 3.08
N SER A 102 -7.90 16.67 2.81
CA SER A 102 -8.45 15.72 3.78
C SER A 102 -7.41 14.72 4.24
N GLN A 103 -7.58 14.22 5.45
CA GLN A 103 -6.87 13.06 5.93
C GLN A 103 -7.51 11.79 5.38
N LEU A 104 -6.77 10.70 5.40
CA LEU A 104 -7.30 9.37 5.11
C LEU A 104 -7.39 8.57 6.40
N VAL A 105 -8.38 7.71 6.47
CA VAL A 105 -8.50 6.73 7.54
C VAL A 105 -8.35 5.35 6.91
N TYR A 106 -7.37 4.60 7.40
CA TYR A 106 -7.13 3.23 6.99
C TYR A 106 -7.71 2.27 8.02
N GLN A 107 -8.47 1.28 7.57
CA GLN A 107 -8.99 0.25 8.44
C GLN A 107 -8.26 -1.07 8.17
N GLY A 108 -7.56 -1.56 9.16
CA GLY A 108 -7.00 -2.91 9.16
C GLY A 108 -8.07 -3.94 9.51
N LEU A 109 -7.86 -5.15 9.08
CA LEU A 109 -8.78 -6.25 9.35
C LEU A 109 -8.42 -7.01 10.63
#